data_c41ef939e23729c760fdb1cc085a0e97
#
_entry.id   c41ef939e23729c760fdb1cc085a0e97
#
_cell.length_a   1.000
_cell.length_b   1.000
_cell.length_c   1.000
_cell.angle_alpha   90.00
_cell.angle_beta   90.00
_cell.angle_gamma   90.00
#
_symmetry.space_group_name_H-M   'P 1'
#
loop_
_entity.id
_entity.type
_entity.pdbx_description
1 polymer ?
#
loop_
_entity_poly.entity_id
_entity_poly.type
_entity_poly.pdbx_seq_one_letter_code
_entity_poly.pdbx_strand_id
1 'polypeptide(L)'
;MANIQQIQLQLVNLDPKVKRTDAIQSFVTQETPIVSIIDEDGQTGIGYTYTIGTGGSSVFYLLKDHLLPQLIGRDAEDIESIWKDLHFHTHATAVGAITSLALSAIDTALWDLRCKRAELPLWKLAGGAKPEIPVYSTEGGWLHIPTADLVQDALARKAEGFGGCKIKVGSAHVAEDIERLQAVRQAVG
;
A
#
# COMPACT_ATOMS: atom_id res chain seq x y z
N MET A 1 -25.82 13.74 -2.72
CA MET A 1 -25.20 12.78 -3.68
C MET A 1 -23.82 13.33 -4.00
N ALA A 2 -22.85 12.49 -4.25
CA ALA A 2 -21.47 12.90 -4.55
C ALA A 2 -21.09 12.33 -5.93
N ASN A 3 -21.77 12.80 -6.99
CA ASN A 3 -21.56 12.23 -8.33
C ASN A 3 -20.13 12.44 -8.80
N ILE A 4 -19.50 11.34 -9.23
CA ILE A 4 -18.14 11.36 -9.76
C ILE A 4 -18.13 12.08 -11.10
N GLN A 5 -17.46 13.25 -11.15
CA GLN A 5 -17.43 14.08 -12.34
C GLN A 5 -16.16 13.87 -13.16
N GLN A 6 -15.02 13.69 -12.50
CA GLN A 6 -13.74 13.55 -13.16
C GLN A 6 -12.86 12.54 -12.44
N ILE A 7 -12.04 11.82 -13.21
CA ILE A 7 -11.04 10.91 -12.67
C ILE A 7 -9.70 11.20 -13.34
N GLN A 8 -8.65 11.26 -12.54
CA GLN A 8 -7.28 11.35 -13.01
C GLN A 8 -6.52 10.09 -12.63
N LEU A 9 -5.72 9.58 -13.56
CA LEU A 9 -4.88 8.41 -13.36
C LEU A 9 -3.44 8.77 -13.73
N GLN A 10 -2.52 8.49 -12.81
CA GLN A 10 -1.08 8.69 -13.02
C GLN A 10 -0.32 7.40 -12.70
N LEU A 11 0.74 7.14 -13.45
CA LEU A 11 1.71 6.09 -13.12
C LEU A 11 3.03 6.75 -12.76
N VAL A 12 3.45 6.57 -11.51
CA VAL A 12 4.71 7.09 -11.00
C VAL A 12 5.65 5.93 -10.72
N ASN A 13 6.89 6.02 -11.21
CA ASN A 13 7.94 5.08 -10.82
C ASN A 13 8.76 5.72 -9.69
N LEU A 14 8.68 5.12 -8.50
CA LEU A 14 9.40 5.60 -7.32
C LEU A 14 10.70 4.81 -7.17
N ASP A 15 11.82 5.52 -7.19
CA ASP A 15 13.12 4.94 -6.87
C ASP A 15 13.28 4.83 -5.34
N PRO A 16 13.36 3.60 -4.78
CA PRO A 16 13.53 3.44 -3.35
C PRO A 16 14.89 4.01 -2.91
N LYS A 17 14.89 4.88 -1.90
CA LYS A 17 16.13 5.44 -1.32
C LYS A 17 17.01 4.37 -0.69
N VAL A 18 16.41 3.29 -0.22
CA VAL A 18 17.10 2.14 0.36
C VAL A 18 16.85 0.94 -0.53
N LYS A 19 17.91 0.27 -0.96
CA LYS A 19 17.80 -0.99 -1.69
C LYS A 19 17.08 -2.00 -0.80
N ARG A 20 16.04 -2.63 -1.34
CA ARG A 20 15.21 -3.60 -0.62
C ARG A 20 15.49 -4.98 -1.16
N THR A 21 16.10 -5.83 -0.35
CA THR A 21 16.46 -7.20 -0.74
C THR A 21 15.84 -8.19 0.24
N ASP A 22 15.08 -9.15 -0.29
CA ASP A 22 14.62 -10.31 0.45
C ASP A 22 15.23 -11.61 -0.14
N ALA A 23 14.72 -12.77 0.27
CA ALA A 23 15.22 -14.08 -0.15
C ALA A 23 14.97 -14.38 -1.64
N ILE A 24 14.09 -13.63 -2.32
CA ILE A 24 13.65 -13.92 -3.69
C ILE A 24 14.25 -12.92 -4.67
N GLN A 25 14.28 -11.63 -4.31
CA GLN A 25 14.66 -10.56 -5.24
C GLN A 25 15.17 -9.29 -4.53
N SER A 26 15.77 -8.42 -5.33
CA SER A 26 16.10 -7.04 -4.93
C SER A 26 15.14 -6.08 -5.63
N PHE A 27 14.49 -5.22 -4.86
CA PHE A 27 13.57 -4.21 -5.36
C PHE A 27 14.32 -2.92 -5.65
N VAL A 28 14.33 -2.52 -6.89
CA VAL A 28 15.01 -1.30 -7.37
C VAL A 28 14.05 -0.30 -7.99
N THR A 29 12.80 -0.70 -8.23
CA THR A 29 11.74 0.15 -8.79
C THR A 29 10.42 -0.14 -8.11
N GLN A 30 9.58 0.88 -7.97
CA GLN A 30 8.22 0.76 -7.44
C GLN A 30 7.28 1.55 -8.34
N GLU A 31 6.57 0.85 -9.21
CA GLU A 31 5.55 1.45 -10.08
C GLU A 31 4.26 1.65 -9.27
N THR A 32 3.81 2.89 -9.19
CA THR A 32 2.69 3.29 -8.33
C THR A 32 1.61 3.97 -9.16
N PRO A 33 0.55 3.24 -9.55
CA PRO A 33 -0.67 3.84 -10.09
C PRO A 33 -1.40 4.64 -9.01
N ILE A 34 -1.71 5.91 -9.30
CA ILE A 34 -2.44 6.84 -8.42
C ILE A 34 -3.74 7.22 -9.10
N VAL A 35 -4.85 7.04 -8.39
CA VAL A 35 -6.20 7.41 -8.83
C VAL A 35 -6.68 8.59 -8.01
N SER A 36 -7.12 9.65 -8.68
CA SER A 36 -7.81 10.79 -8.04
C SER A 36 -9.24 10.84 -8.56
N ILE A 37 -10.22 10.71 -7.68
CA ILE A 37 -11.65 10.79 -7.97
C ILE A 37 -12.15 12.16 -7.52
N ILE A 38 -12.76 12.91 -8.42
CA ILE A 38 -13.24 14.27 -8.19
C ILE A 38 -14.76 14.24 -8.36
N ASP A 39 -15.49 14.68 -7.34
CA ASP A 39 -16.94 14.77 -7.38
C ASP A 39 -17.44 16.13 -7.97
N GLU A 40 -18.75 16.26 -8.10
CA GLU A 40 -19.42 17.45 -8.63
C GLU A 40 -19.21 18.71 -7.79
N ASP A 41 -18.86 18.57 -6.51
CA ASP A 41 -18.55 19.67 -5.60
C ASP A 41 -17.05 20.05 -5.65
N GLY A 42 -16.23 19.34 -6.44
CA GLY A 42 -14.78 19.55 -6.58
C GLY A 42 -13.96 18.91 -5.45
N GLN A 43 -14.58 18.14 -4.56
CA GLN A 43 -13.83 17.36 -3.56
C GLN A 43 -13.07 16.22 -4.23
N THR A 44 -11.87 15.96 -3.76
CA THR A 44 -10.97 14.98 -4.37
C THR A 44 -10.55 13.90 -3.38
N GLY A 45 -10.86 12.65 -3.72
CA GLY A 45 -10.35 11.47 -3.03
C GLY A 45 -9.17 10.87 -3.80
N ILE A 46 -8.14 10.45 -3.09
CA ILE A 46 -6.91 9.88 -3.65
C ILE A 46 -6.71 8.45 -3.14
N GLY A 47 -6.51 7.54 -4.07
CA GLY A 47 -6.10 6.16 -3.78
C GLY A 47 -4.91 5.76 -4.63
N TYR A 48 -4.14 4.80 -4.16
CA TYR A 48 -3.02 4.28 -4.91
C TYR A 48 -2.81 2.79 -4.63
N THR A 49 -2.07 2.19 -5.51
CA THR A 49 -1.53 0.84 -5.33
C THR A 49 -0.12 0.81 -5.88
N TYR A 50 0.59 -0.30 -5.70
CA TYR A 50 1.93 -0.39 -6.26
C TYR A 50 2.29 -1.81 -6.65
N THR A 51 3.22 -1.89 -7.59
CA THR A 51 3.92 -3.13 -7.93
C THR A 51 5.42 -2.95 -7.74
N ILE A 52 6.13 -4.06 -7.60
CA ILE A 52 7.56 -4.04 -7.34
C ILE A 52 8.26 -4.69 -8.54
N GLY A 53 8.89 -3.86 -9.36
CA GLY A 53 9.71 -4.26 -10.50
C GLY A 53 8.95 -4.74 -11.74
N THR A 54 7.65 -5.10 -11.62
CA THR A 54 6.85 -5.57 -12.76
C THR A 54 5.36 -5.50 -12.48
N GLY A 55 4.56 -5.28 -13.52
CA GLY A 55 3.10 -5.35 -13.47
C GLY A 55 2.38 -4.01 -13.29
N GLY A 56 3.09 -2.91 -13.03
CA GLY A 56 2.47 -1.60 -12.85
C GLY A 56 1.72 -1.12 -14.09
N SER A 57 2.27 -1.33 -15.28
CA SER A 57 1.58 -1.03 -16.53
C SER A 57 0.31 -1.87 -16.72
N SER A 58 0.31 -3.14 -16.31
CA SER A 58 -0.89 -3.98 -16.37
C SER A 58 -2.01 -3.46 -15.46
N VAL A 59 -1.65 -3.05 -14.23
CA VAL A 59 -2.60 -2.41 -13.30
C VAL A 59 -3.10 -1.09 -13.87
N PHE A 60 -2.20 -0.27 -14.41
CA PHE A 60 -2.54 1.04 -14.99
C PHE A 60 -3.54 0.92 -16.15
N TYR A 61 -3.30 0.02 -17.10
CA TYR A 61 -4.20 -0.15 -18.24
C TYR A 61 -5.52 -0.83 -17.86
N LEU A 62 -5.52 -1.73 -16.89
CA LEU A 62 -6.78 -2.28 -16.33
C LEU A 62 -7.63 -1.16 -15.70
N LEU A 63 -7.01 -0.27 -14.94
CA LEU A 63 -7.69 0.91 -14.39
C LEU A 63 -8.22 1.80 -15.52
N LYS A 64 -7.32 2.23 -16.42
CA LYS A 64 -7.61 3.22 -17.46
C LYS A 64 -8.72 2.80 -18.42
N ASP A 65 -8.62 1.58 -18.94
CA ASP A 65 -9.42 1.16 -20.09
C ASP A 65 -10.68 0.41 -19.68
N HIS A 66 -10.73 -0.16 -18.46
CA HIS A 66 -11.81 -1.06 -18.05
C HIS A 66 -12.56 -0.64 -16.79
N LEU A 67 -11.86 -0.12 -15.76
CA LEU A 67 -12.50 0.14 -14.46
C LEU A 67 -12.95 1.59 -14.29
N LEU A 68 -12.06 2.55 -14.49
CA LEU A 68 -12.37 3.98 -14.26
C LEU A 68 -13.50 4.52 -15.13
N PRO A 69 -13.66 4.11 -16.40
CA PRO A 69 -14.81 4.56 -17.21
C PRO A 69 -16.17 4.17 -16.63
N GLN A 70 -16.24 3.10 -15.80
CA GLN A 70 -17.48 2.65 -15.18
C GLN A 70 -17.93 3.53 -13.99
N LEU A 71 -17.09 4.46 -13.54
CA LEU A 71 -17.34 5.24 -12.35
C LEU A 71 -17.97 6.61 -12.64
N ILE A 72 -17.76 7.16 -13.82
CA ILE A 72 -18.26 8.50 -14.17
C ILE A 72 -19.78 8.56 -14.04
N GLY A 73 -20.27 9.56 -13.30
CA GLY A 73 -21.69 9.78 -13.03
C GLY A 73 -22.28 8.93 -11.90
N ARG A 74 -21.49 8.01 -11.31
CA ARG A 74 -21.93 7.24 -10.14
C ARG A 74 -21.82 8.09 -8.86
N ASP A 75 -22.66 7.79 -7.89
CA ASP A 75 -22.54 8.35 -6.56
C ASP A 75 -21.34 7.72 -5.84
N ALA A 76 -20.34 8.55 -5.47
CA ALA A 76 -19.13 8.10 -4.77
C ALA A 76 -19.41 7.55 -3.37
N GLU A 77 -20.60 7.81 -2.81
CA GLU A 77 -21.00 7.25 -1.51
C GLU A 77 -21.43 5.77 -1.60
N ASP A 78 -21.74 5.26 -2.79
CA ASP A 78 -22.13 3.87 -3.02
C ASP A 78 -20.89 2.94 -3.13
N ILE A 79 -19.93 3.03 -2.21
CA ILE A 79 -18.63 2.34 -2.28
C ILE A 79 -18.81 0.82 -2.45
N GLU A 80 -19.66 0.20 -1.64
CA GLU A 80 -19.89 -1.24 -1.69
C GLU A 80 -20.52 -1.70 -3.01
N SER A 81 -21.46 -0.93 -3.54
CA SER A 81 -22.10 -1.21 -4.83
C SER A 81 -21.08 -1.06 -5.97
N ILE A 82 -20.27 0.02 -5.95
CA ILE A 82 -19.19 0.22 -6.92
C ILE A 82 -18.21 -0.94 -6.87
N TRP A 83 -17.74 -1.31 -5.69
CA TRP A 83 -16.81 -2.43 -5.52
C TRP A 83 -17.38 -3.74 -6.08
N LYS A 84 -18.62 -4.05 -5.74
CA LYS A 84 -19.32 -5.25 -6.23
C LYS A 84 -19.40 -5.28 -7.75
N ASP A 85 -19.84 -4.19 -8.37
CA ASP A 85 -20.01 -4.10 -9.82
C ASP A 85 -18.68 -4.25 -10.55
N LEU A 86 -17.63 -3.57 -10.08
CA LEU A 86 -16.28 -3.68 -10.65
C LEU A 86 -15.70 -5.09 -10.47
N HIS A 87 -15.95 -5.73 -9.32
CA HIS A 87 -15.53 -7.11 -9.08
C HIS A 87 -16.20 -8.07 -10.07
N PHE A 88 -17.51 -7.95 -10.30
CA PHE A 88 -18.22 -8.76 -11.28
C PHE A 88 -17.84 -8.41 -12.72
N HIS A 89 -17.59 -7.15 -13.02
CA HIS A 89 -17.09 -6.72 -14.34
C HIS A 89 -15.77 -7.40 -14.70
N THR A 90 -14.92 -7.64 -13.70
CA THR A 90 -13.61 -8.30 -13.87
C THR A 90 -13.63 -9.80 -13.58
N HIS A 91 -14.80 -10.47 -13.54
CA HIS A 91 -14.93 -11.86 -13.08
C HIS A 91 -13.99 -12.85 -13.81
N ALA A 92 -13.68 -12.60 -15.07
CA ALA A 92 -12.76 -13.44 -15.85
C ALA A 92 -11.29 -13.34 -15.39
N THR A 93 -10.94 -12.26 -14.67
CA THR A 93 -9.58 -11.99 -14.16
C THR A 93 -9.57 -11.71 -12.65
N ALA A 94 -10.71 -11.94 -11.97
CA ALA A 94 -11.01 -11.37 -10.66
C ALA A 94 -10.08 -11.81 -9.53
N VAL A 95 -9.46 -12.98 -9.59
CA VAL A 95 -8.70 -13.54 -8.46
C VAL A 95 -7.19 -13.30 -8.59
N GLY A 96 -6.77 -12.46 -9.52
CA GLY A 96 -5.35 -12.13 -9.75
C GLY A 96 -4.90 -10.92 -8.96
N ALA A 97 -3.59 -10.85 -8.67
CA ALA A 97 -2.98 -9.71 -8.00
C ALA A 97 -3.22 -8.39 -8.77
N ILE A 98 -3.11 -8.41 -10.10
CA ILE A 98 -3.34 -7.23 -10.95
C ILE A 98 -4.73 -6.64 -10.73
N THR A 99 -5.76 -7.49 -10.72
CA THR A 99 -7.16 -7.05 -10.53
C THR A 99 -7.37 -6.52 -9.11
N SER A 100 -6.87 -7.23 -8.09
CA SER A 100 -7.00 -6.80 -6.70
C SER A 100 -6.30 -5.48 -6.43
N LEU A 101 -5.11 -5.26 -7.00
CA LEU A 101 -4.38 -4.00 -6.91
C LEU A 101 -5.13 -2.84 -7.57
N ALA A 102 -5.71 -3.07 -8.75
CA ALA A 102 -6.51 -2.06 -9.43
C ALA A 102 -7.77 -1.68 -8.63
N LEU A 103 -8.52 -2.67 -8.13
CA LEU A 103 -9.70 -2.44 -7.30
C LEU A 103 -9.36 -1.69 -6.02
N SER A 104 -8.23 -2.02 -5.36
CA SER A 104 -7.83 -1.37 -4.12
C SER A 104 -7.51 0.12 -4.29
N ALA A 105 -6.94 0.52 -5.44
CA ALA A 105 -6.69 1.94 -5.70
C ALA A 105 -7.98 2.75 -5.80
N ILE A 106 -9.01 2.20 -6.44
CA ILE A 106 -10.34 2.82 -6.54
C ILE A 106 -11.01 2.87 -5.16
N ASP A 107 -11.06 1.75 -4.46
CA ASP A 107 -11.68 1.65 -3.14
C ASP A 107 -11.07 2.64 -2.15
N THR A 108 -9.75 2.74 -2.12
CA THR A 108 -9.03 3.71 -1.29
C THR A 108 -9.38 5.15 -1.66
N ALA A 109 -9.49 5.49 -2.95
CA ALA A 109 -9.88 6.83 -3.39
C ALA A 109 -11.30 7.20 -2.98
N LEU A 110 -12.25 6.25 -3.07
CA LEU A 110 -13.64 6.46 -2.64
C LEU A 110 -13.74 6.67 -1.13
N TRP A 111 -13.04 5.85 -0.33
CA TRP A 111 -12.97 6.03 1.12
C TRP A 111 -12.31 7.34 1.53
N ASP A 112 -11.24 7.76 0.85
CA ASP A 112 -10.59 9.05 1.11
C ASP A 112 -11.53 10.23 0.81
N LEU A 113 -12.28 10.15 -0.32
CA LEU A 113 -13.29 11.15 -0.67
C LEU A 113 -14.38 11.24 0.40
N ARG A 114 -14.95 10.10 0.81
CA ARG A 114 -15.95 10.03 1.87
C ARG A 114 -15.43 10.60 3.20
N CYS A 115 -14.20 10.30 3.57
CA CYS A 115 -13.57 10.83 4.78
C CYS A 115 -13.45 12.36 4.73
N LYS A 116 -13.03 12.91 3.59
CA LYS A 116 -12.91 14.36 3.38
C LYS A 116 -14.26 15.06 3.42
N ARG A 117 -15.29 14.49 2.77
CA ARG A 117 -16.65 15.02 2.82
C ARG A 117 -17.23 15.01 4.23
N ALA A 118 -16.95 13.98 5.01
CA ALA A 118 -17.39 13.86 6.40
C ALA A 118 -16.53 14.64 7.39
N GLU A 119 -15.39 15.20 6.95
CA GLU A 119 -14.38 15.85 7.81
C GLU A 119 -13.90 14.93 8.96
N LEU A 120 -13.84 13.62 8.71
CA LEU A 120 -13.46 12.60 9.67
C LEU A 120 -12.29 11.75 9.15
N PRO A 121 -11.36 11.36 10.02
CA PRO A 121 -10.35 10.37 9.64
C PRO A 121 -11.00 9.00 9.46
N LEU A 122 -10.42 8.20 8.57
CA LEU A 122 -10.95 6.87 8.18
C LEU A 122 -11.27 5.99 9.39
N TRP A 123 -10.40 5.94 10.40
CA TRP A 123 -10.61 5.09 11.58
C TRP A 123 -11.87 5.45 12.37
N LYS A 124 -12.26 6.74 12.42
CA LYS A 124 -13.53 7.18 13.04
C LYS A 124 -14.72 6.84 12.16
N LEU A 125 -14.62 7.15 10.87
CA LEU A 125 -15.71 6.93 9.92
C LEU A 125 -16.05 5.44 9.78
N ALA A 126 -15.04 4.58 9.85
CA ALA A 126 -15.19 3.12 9.84
C ALA A 126 -15.63 2.53 11.21
N GLY A 127 -15.99 3.36 12.18
CA GLY A 127 -16.44 2.92 13.49
C GLY A 127 -15.34 2.41 14.42
N GLY A 128 -14.09 2.80 14.17
CA GLY A 128 -12.91 2.31 14.88
C GLY A 128 -12.90 2.65 16.37
N ALA A 129 -12.53 1.66 17.17
CA ALA A 129 -12.50 1.77 18.63
C ALA A 129 -11.16 2.29 19.19
N LYS A 130 -10.10 2.34 18.37
CA LYS A 130 -8.76 2.67 18.82
C LYS A 130 -8.18 3.85 18.05
N PRO A 131 -7.88 4.99 18.69
CA PRO A 131 -7.22 6.13 18.06
C PRO A 131 -5.72 5.92 17.85
N GLU A 132 -5.13 4.95 18.56
CA GLU A 132 -3.71 4.63 18.53
C GLU A 132 -3.52 3.13 18.33
N ILE A 133 -2.54 2.77 17.51
CA ILE A 133 -2.13 1.38 17.27
C ILE A 133 -0.60 1.26 17.42
N PRO A 134 -0.09 0.16 18.02
CA PRO A 134 1.34 -0.11 18.04
C PRO A 134 1.89 -0.28 16.62
N VAL A 135 3.05 0.28 16.36
CA VAL A 135 3.74 0.15 15.08
C VAL A 135 5.12 -0.47 15.23
N TYR A 136 5.63 -1.08 14.17
CA TYR A 136 6.99 -1.54 14.06
C TYR A 136 7.63 -1.05 12.75
N SER A 137 8.96 -0.90 12.75
CA SER A 137 9.70 -0.49 11.57
C SER A 137 9.99 -1.66 10.63
N THR A 138 9.99 -1.42 9.33
CA THR A 138 10.31 -2.41 8.30
C THR A 138 11.55 -2.07 7.47
N GLU A 139 12.08 -0.85 7.55
CA GLU A 139 13.08 -0.37 6.59
C GLU A 139 14.51 -0.83 6.88
N GLY A 140 14.90 -0.98 8.14
CA GLY A 140 16.26 -1.40 8.53
C GLY A 140 16.50 -2.90 8.42
N GLY A 141 15.52 -3.71 8.08
CA GLY A 141 15.56 -5.17 8.21
C GLY A 141 15.89 -5.95 6.94
N TRP A 142 16.42 -5.33 5.89
CA TRP A 142 16.64 -6.01 4.61
C TRP A 142 17.80 -7.00 4.66
N LEU A 143 17.71 -8.06 3.83
CA LEU A 143 18.62 -9.22 3.92
C LEU A 143 20.09 -8.86 3.63
N HIS A 144 20.35 -7.90 2.75
CA HIS A 144 21.70 -7.47 2.38
C HIS A 144 22.38 -6.55 3.42
N ILE A 145 21.63 -6.09 4.46
CA ILE A 145 22.16 -5.17 5.46
C ILE A 145 23.07 -5.96 6.42
N PRO A 146 24.32 -5.48 6.69
CA PRO A 146 25.21 -6.12 7.64
C PRO A 146 24.60 -6.19 9.05
N THR A 147 24.93 -7.23 9.81
CA THR A 147 24.37 -7.44 11.16
C THR A 147 24.60 -6.26 12.10
N ALA A 148 25.77 -5.62 12.03
CA ALA A 148 26.07 -4.46 12.86
C ALA A 148 25.11 -3.28 12.57
N ASP A 149 24.84 -3.00 11.30
CA ASP A 149 23.94 -1.92 10.88
C ASP A 149 22.48 -2.26 11.24
N LEU A 150 22.11 -3.53 11.12
CA LEU A 150 20.80 -4.04 11.55
C LEU A 150 20.57 -3.81 13.05
N VAL A 151 21.58 -4.06 13.88
CA VAL A 151 21.53 -3.83 15.33
C VAL A 151 21.42 -2.32 15.63
N GLN A 152 22.18 -1.48 14.95
CA GLN A 152 22.12 -0.03 15.12
C GLN A 152 20.74 0.54 14.73
N ASP A 153 20.18 0.09 13.61
CA ASP A 153 18.82 0.50 13.21
C ASP A 153 17.79 0.07 14.24
N ALA A 154 17.86 -1.18 14.72
CA ALA A 154 16.93 -1.67 15.73
C ALA A 154 16.98 -0.87 17.03
N LEU A 155 18.17 -0.48 17.49
CA LEU A 155 18.36 0.39 18.65
C LEU A 155 17.77 1.79 18.41
N ALA A 156 18.00 2.36 17.22
CA ALA A 156 17.44 3.66 16.84
C ALA A 156 15.91 3.62 16.83
N ARG A 157 15.30 2.59 16.22
CA ARG A 157 13.83 2.41 16.21
C ARG A 157 13.26 2.25 17.62
N LYS A 158 13.95 1.50 18.49
CA LYS A 158 13.55 1.40 19.89
C LYS A 158 13.58 2.75 20.60
N ALA A 159 14.62 3.55 20.37
CA ALA A 159 14.75 4.89 20.93
C ALA A 159 13.66 5.87 20.44
N GLU A 160 13.18 5.68 19.20
CA GLU A 160 12.06 6.43 18.62
C GLU A 160 10.67 5.95 19.12
N GLY A 161 10.61 4.90 19.93
CA GLY A 161 9.37 4.39 20.51
C GLY A 161 8.65 3.34 19.68
N PHE A 162 9.28 2.79 18.62
CA PHE A 162 8.68 1.66 17.90
C PHE A 162 8.62 0.42 18.78
N GLY A 163 7.50 -0.31 18.70
CA GLY A 163 7.27 -1.57 19.44
C GLY A 163 8.08 -2.76 18.92
N GLY A 164 8.75 -2.61 17.76
CA GLY A 164 9.56 -3.67 17.15
C GLY A 164 10.16 -3.27 15.81
N CYS A 165 10.94 -4.20 15.24
CA CYS A 165 11.45 -4.10 13.87
C CYS A 165 11.23 -5.42 13.12
N LYS A 166 10.96 -5.34 11.82
CA LYS A 166 10.85 -6.50 10.94
C LYS A 166 12.20 -6.78 10.31
N ILE A 167 12.66 -8.03 10.43
CA ILE A 167 13.93 -8.48 9.86
C ILE A 167 13.64 -9.55 8.81
N LYS A 168 14.25 -9.42 7.63
CA LYS A 168 14.20 -10.42 6.58
C LYS A 168 15.15 -11.57 6.91
N VAL A 169 14.65 -12.79 6.70
CA VAL A 169 15.37 -14.06 6.78
C VAL A 169 15.32 -14.74 5.42
N GLY A 170 16.17 -15.72 5.20
CA GLY A 170 16.28 -16.46 3.95
C GLY A 170 17.68 -16.32 3.32
N SER A 171 18.70 -16.19 4.16
CA SER A 171 20.10 -16.35 3.77
C SER A 171 20.37 -17.75 3.23
N ALA A 172 21.47 -17.92 2.49
CA ALA A 172 21.86 -19.24 1.97
C ALA A 172 22.06 -20.28 3.06
N HIS A 173 22.46 -19.85 4.25
CA HIS A 173 22.67 -20.70 5.42
C HIS A 173 21.82 -20.21 6.60
N VAL A 174 21.00 -21.09 7.16
CA VAL A 174 20.11 -20.78 8.31
C VAL A 174 20.89 -20.24 9.52
N ALA A 175 22.13 -20.67 9.73
CA ALA A 175 22.98 -20.19 10.81
C ALA A 175 23.18 -18.66 10.75
N GLU A 176 23.34 -18.08 9.55
CA GLU A 176 23.48 -16.63 9.35
C GLU A 176 22.24 -15.88 9.83
N ASP A 177 21.04 -16.38 9.50
CA ASP A 177 19.79 -15.77 9.95
C ASP A 177 19.64 -15.85 11.47
N ILE A 178 20.04 -16.99 12.07
CA ILE A 178 20.01 -17.18 13.53
C ILE A 178 20.93 -16.16 14.21
N GLU A 179 22.17 -16.03 13.75
CA GLU A 179 23.15 -15.06 14.29
C GLU A 179 22.63 -13.62 14.20
N ARG A 180 22.05 -13.23 13.06
CA ARG A 180 21.46 -11.91 12.86
C ARG A 180 20.32 -11.64 13.84
N LEU A 181 19.39 -12.58 13.99
CA LEU A 181 18.27 -12.47 14.91
C LEU A 181 18.72 -12.43 16.37
N GLN A 182 19.71 -13.26 16.75
CA GLN A 182 20.27 -13.27 18.10
C GLN A 182 20.95 -11.93 18.44
N ALA A 183 21.74 -11.39 17.51
CA ALA A 183 22.42 -10.11 17.72
C ALA A 183 21.41 -8.97 17.98
N VAL A 184 20.35 -8.90 17.18
CA VAL A 184 19.29 -7.89 17.38
C VAL A 184 18.55 -8.14 18.70
N ARG A 185 18.17 -9.39 19.00
CA ARG A 185 17.47 -9.72 20.25
C ARG A 185 18.28 -9.35 21.48
N GLN A 186 19.60 -9.61 21.48
CA GLN A 186 20.49 -9.25 22.58
C GLN A 186 20.60 -7.73 22.76
N ALA A 187 20.54 -6.97 21.68
CA ALA A 187 20.66 -5.52 21.73
C ALA A 187 19.38 -4.82 22.20
N VAL A 188 18.20 -5.29 21.79
CA VAL A 188 16.95 -4.60 22.09
C VAL A 188 16.11 -5.22 23.21
N GLY A 189 16.44 -6.42 23.64
CA GLY A 189 15.75 -7.14 24.71
C GLY A 189 14.56 -7.97 24.26
#